data_989c1d4cca684b73222582e3de71830a
#
_entry.id   989c1d4cca684b73222582e3de71830a
#
_cell.length_a   1.000
_cell.length_b   1.000
_cell.length_c   1.000
_cell.angle_alpha   90.00
_cell.angle_beta   90.00
_cell.angle_gamma   90.00
#
_symmetry.space_group_name_H-M   'P 1'
#
loop_
_entity.id
_entity.type
_entity.pdbx_description
1 polymer ?
#
loop_
_entity_poly.entity_id
_entity_poly.type
_entity_poly.pdbx_seq_one_letter_code
_entity_poly.pdbx_strand_id
1 'polypeptide(L)'
;IVDSNVSNLKSSEHLALGNSYNAAINQELEKSEIIFICTPISTYENIFLELNKLKLDDCIITDVGSSKIQVIERAKKFLKNKIFVPGHPIAGTEKSGPENGFKELFKDRWFISTPCEMCEEHHVKKINDLWKNFGSQIETMSPKDHDSIMAITSHIPHLIAYNIVGTANDLEEDIKSEVIKFSASGFRDFTRIASSDPTMWRDIMLSNKNEIISMLNKFNNDLKKVMEAIQNDDGKFLYDKFKKTKEIREKIIKEGLE
;
A
#
# COMPACT_ATOMS: atom_id res chain seq x y z
N ILE A 1 -4.24 -14.63 16.80
CA ILE A 1 -4.15 -14.46 15.34
C ILE A 1 -5.40 -15.07 14.71
N VAL A 2 -6.00 -14.35 13.75
CA VAL A 2 -7.15 -14.83 12.95
C VAL A 2 -6.76 -14.76 11.48
N ASP A 3 -6.83 -15.88 10.77
CA ASP A 3 -6.59 -15.95 9.32
C ASP A 3 -7.44 -17.07 8.71
N SER A 4 -8.15 -16.79 7.64
CA SER A 4 -8.95 -17.80 6.92
C SER A 4 -8.10 -18.84 6.18
N ASN A 5 -6.83 -18.54 5.92
CA ASN A 5 -5.88 -19.46 5.32
C ASN A 5 -5.23 -20.34 6.40
N VAL A 6 -5.64 -21.60 6.43
CA VAL A 6 -5.14 -22.60 7.39
C VAL A 6 -3.62 -22.80 7.29
N SER A 7 -3.02 -22.64 6.12
CA SER A 7 -1.56 -22.71 5.97
C SER A 7 -0.87 -21.57 6.71
N ASN A 8 -1.37 -20.33 6.56
CA ASN A 8 -0.85 -19.18 7.29
C ASN A 8 -0.98 -19.36 8.81
N LEU A 9 -2.10 -19.93 9.29
CA LEU A 9 -2.27 -20.22 10.72
C LEU A 9 -1.24 -21.20 11.23
N LYS A 10 -1.00 -22.30 10.52
CA LYS A 10 0.01 -23.31 10.88
C LYS A 10 1.42 -22.71 10.90
N SER A 11 1.75 -21.89 9.89
CA SER A 11 3.03 -21.19 9.86
C SER A 11 3.16 -20.21 11.02
N SER A 12 2.11 -19.44 11.32
CA SER A 12 2.09 -18.49 12.44
C SER A 12 2.26 -19.20 13.79
N GLU A 13 1.66 -20.39 13.96
CA GLU A 13 1.79 -21.23 15.14
C GLU A 13 3.21 -21.78 15.26
N HIS A 14 3.77 -22.31 14.16
CA HIS A 14 5.14 -22.80 14.12
C HIS A 14 6.17 -21.72 14.47
N LEU A 15 5.94 -20.50 14.01
CA LEU A 15 6.77 -19.33 14.30
C LEU A 15 6.48 -18.70 15.67
N ALA A 16 5.53 -19.24 16.44
CA ALA A 16 5.09 -18.72 17.74
C ALA A 16 4.73 -17.22 17.73
N LEU A 17 4.04 -16.76 16.68
CA LEU A 17 3.70 -15.34 16.48
C LEU A 17 2.53 -14.87 17.37
N GLY A 18 1.84 -15.75 18.07
CA GLY A 18 0.70 -15.43 18.92
C GLY A 18 0.41 -16.51 19.95
N ASN A 19 -0.60 -16.26 20.79
CA ASN A 19 -1.02 -17.17 21.86
C ASN A 19 -2.26 -18.00 21.49
N SER A 20 -3.03 -17.58 20.48
CA SER A 20 -4.17 -18.32 19.94
C SER A 20 -4.27 -18.14 18.42
N TYR A 21 -4.84 -19.13 17.74
CA TYR A 21 -4.88 -19.21 16.28
C TYR A 21 -6.27 -19.69 15.85
N ASN A 22 -7.02 -18.82 15.18
CA ASN A 22 -8.42 -19.07 14.81
C ASN A 22 -8.64 -18.88 13.31
N ALA A 23 -9.39 -19.78 12.69
CA ALA A 23 -9.72 -19.70 11.27
C ALA A 23 -10.82 -18.67 10.95
N ALA A 24 -11.51 -18.18 11.97
CA ALA A 24 -12.60 -17.21 11.84
C ALA A 24 -12.63 -16.23 13.02
N ILE A 25 -13.19 -15.06 12.76
CA ILE A 25 -13.52 -14.07 13.80
C ILE A 25 -14.51 -14.71 14.80
N ASN A 26 -14.22 -14.59 16.08
CA ASN A 26 -15.02 -15.19 17.16
C ASN A 26 -14.99 -14.29 18.42
N GLN A 27 -15.71 -14.73 19.47
CA GLN A 27 -15.87 -13.97 20.72
C GLN A 27 -14.57 -13.79 21.52
N GLU A 28 -13.49 -14.51 21.22
CA GLU A 28 -12.19 -14.28 21.91
C GLU A 28 -11.67 -12.86 21.65
N LEU A 29 -12.01 -12.26 20.51
CA LEU A 29 -11.63 -10.89 20.16
C LEU A 29 -12.28 -9.83 21.07
N GLU A 30 -13.35 -10.15 21.79
CA GLU A 30 -13.99 -9.22 22.75
C GLU A 30 -13.06 -8.84 23.91
N LYS A 31 -11.98 -9.60 24.12
CA LYS A 31 -10.97 -9.33 25.14
C LYS A 31 -9.79 -8.48 24.62
N SER A 32 -9.82 -8.12 23.33
CA SER A 32 -8.73 -7.39 22.71
C SER A 32 -8.82 -5.90 23.01
N GLU A 33 -7.70 -5.28 23.33
CA GLU A 33 -7.59 -3.82 23.42
C GLU A 33 -7.44 -3.17 22.04
N ILE A 34 -6.77 -3.89 21.12
CA ILE A 34 -6.52 -3.41 19.75
C ILE A 34 -6.68 -4.59 18.78
N ILE A 35 -7.38 -4.36 17.68
CA ILE A 35 -7.50 -5.30 16.57
C ILE A 35 -6.85 -4.67 15.33
N PHE A 36 -5.84 -5.34 14.76
CA PHE A 36 -5.22 -4.96 13.49
C PHE A 36 -5.84 -5.73 12.34
N ILE A 37 -6.33 -5.03 11.32
CA ILE A 37 -6.80 -5.64 10.06
C ILE A 37 -5.64 -5.59 9.06
N CYS A 38 -5.03 -6.75 8.80
CA CYS A 38 -3.87 -6.92 7.92
C CYS A 38 -4.20 -7.76 6.67
N THR A 39 -5.46 -7.81 6.28
CA THR A 39 -5.95 -8.59 5.13
C THR A 39 -6.07 -7.72 3.87
N PRO A 40 -6.28 -8.30 2.69
CA PRO A 40 -6.59 -7.52 1.49
C PRO A 40 -7.84 -6.63 1.67
N ILE A 41 -7.78 -5.40 1.14
CA ILE A 41 -8.85 -4.37 1.31
C ILE A 41 -10.22 -4.86 0.82
N SER A 42 -10.26 -5.76 -0.16
CA SER A 42 -11.52 -6.36 -0.65
C SER A 42 -12.27 -7.14 0.43
N THR A 43 -11.60 -7.62 1.46
CA THR A 43 -12.21 -8.40 2.55
C THR A 43 -12.77 -7.54 3.68
N TYR A 44 -12.47 -6.25 3.72
CA TYR A 44 -12.78 -5.37 4.86
C TYR A 44 -14.28 -5.28 5.16
N GLU A 45 -15.13 -5.25 4.15
CA GLU A 45 -16.58 -5.21 4.35
C GLU A 45 -17.07 -6.40 5.20
N ASN A 46 -16.66 -7.61 4.83
CA ASN A 46 -17.04 -8.82 5.57
C ASN A 46 -16.44 -8.80 6.99
N ILE A 47 -15.19 -8.37 7.13
CA ILE A 47 -14.53 -8.27 8.45
C ILE A 47 -15.25 -7.25 9.33
N PHE A 48 -15.61 -6.09 8.82
CA PHE A 48 -16.37 -5.08 9.56
C PHE A 48 -17.75 -5.60 9.99
N LEU A 49 -18.45 -6.33 9.13
CA LEU A 49 -19.73 -6.95 9.47
C LEU A 49 -19.57 -7.98 10.59
N GLU A 50 -18.54 -8.82 10.57
CA GLU A 50 -18.27 -9.79 11.63
C GLU A 50 -17.85 -9.10 12.94
N LEU A 51 -16.93 -8.14 12.90
CA LEU A 51 -16.50 -7.38 14.07
C LEU A 51 -17.66 -6.59 14.68
N ASN A 52 -18.60 -6.12 13.88
CA ASN A 52 -19.77 -5.38 14.36
C ASN A 52 -20.73 -6.23 15.23
N LYS A 53 -20.68 -7.56 15.11
CA LYS A 53 -21.47 -8.51 15.92
C LYS A 53 -20.87 -8.70 17.33
N LEU A 54 -19.63 -8.31 17.56
CA LEU A 54 -18.90 -8.50 18.80
C LEU A 54 -19.03 -7.30 19.74
N LYS A 55 -18.86 -7.54 21.05
CA LYS A 55 -18.81 -6.51 22.09
C LYS A 55 -17.38 -5.92 22.15
N LEU A 56 -17.14 -4.86 21.40
CA LEU A 56 -15.84 -4.20 21.24
C LEU A 56 -15.93 -2.71 21.65
N ASP A 57 -16.53 -2.42 22.79
CA ASP A 57 -16.89 -1.04 23.17
C ASP A 57 -15.66 -0.15 23.40
N ASP A 58 -14.59 -0.69 24.02
CA ASP A 58 -13.33 0.02 24.28
C ASP A 58 -12.17 -0.46 23.39
N CYS A 59 -12.45 -1.36 22.46
CA CYS A 59 -11.43 -1.91 21.57
C CYS A 59 -11.17 -0.99 20.39
N ILE A 60 -9.92 -0.62 20.15
CA ILE A 60 -9.53 0.14 18.97
C ILE A 60 -9.32 -0.83 17.78
N ILE A 61 -10.08 -0.64 16.74
CA ILE A 61 -9.87 -1.32 15.47
C ILE A 61 -8.98 -0.43 14.60
N THR A 62 -7.93 -0.97 14.03
CA THR A 62 -7.01 -0.26 13.13
C THR A 62 -6.68 -1.12 11.93
N ASP A 63 -6.18 -0.52 10.85
CA ASP A 63 -5.81 -1.23 9.65
C ASP A 63 -4.43 -0.83 9.14
N VAL A 64 -3.92 -1.57 8.15
CA VAL A 64 -2.65 -1.31 7.47
C VAL A 64 -2.84 -1.13 5.96
N GLY A 65 -4.05 -0.90 5.51
CA GLY A 65 -4.41 -0.82 4.08
C GLY A 65 -3.75 0.34 3.34
N SER A 66 -3.45 0.12 2.07
CA SER A 66 -2.72 1.08 1.21
C SER A 66 -3.60 2.19 0.62
N SER A 67 -4.91 2.21 0.89
CA SER A 67 -5.82 3.32 0.58
C SER A 67 -6.74 3.58 1.76
N LYS A 68 -7.20 4.83 1.92
CA LYS A 68 -7.91 5.24 3.14
C LYS A 68 -9.34 5.69 2.91
N ILE A 69 -9.63 6.46 1.86
CA ILE A 69 -10.98 7.03 1.63
C ILE A 69 -12.03 5.92 1.62
N GLN A 70 -11.87 4.91 0.76
CA GLN A 70 -12.86 3.83 0.67
C GLN A 70 -12.89 2.91 1.89
N VAL A 71 -11.75 2.73 2.56
CA VAL A 71 -11.69 1.97 3.82
C VAL A 71 -12.52 2.65 4.90
N ILE A 72 -12.38 3.97 5.06
CA ILE A 72 -13.13 4.76 6.04
C ILE A 72 -14.62 4.77 5.69
N GLU A 73 -15.00 4.93 4.42
CA GLU A 73 -16.41 4.88 3.99
C GLU A 73 -17.05 3.52 4.31
N ARG A 74 -16.33 2.42 4.07
CA ARG A 74 -16.78 1.08 4.46
C ARG A 74 -16.89 0.92 5.98
N ALA A 75 -15.90 1.40 6.73
CA ALA A 75 -15.94 1.35 8.19
C ALA A 75 -17.17 2.09 8.73
N LYS A 76 -17.45 3.32 8.28
CA LYS A 76 -18.66 4.09 8.65
C LYS A 76 -19.95 3.33 8.34
N LYS A 77 -19.99 2.63 7.24
CA LYS A 77 -21.20 1.90 6.81
C LYS A 77 -21.42 0.62 7.59
N PHE A 78 -20.37 -0.16 7.85
CA PHE A 78 -20.47 -1.53 8.33
C PHE A 78 -19.98 -1.74 9.77
N LEU A 79 -19.16 -0.83 10.31
CA LEU A 79 -18.58 -0.91 11.66
C LEU A 79 -19.24 0.13 12.56
N LYS A 80 -20.53 -0.08 12.90
CA LYS A 80 -21.32 0.88 13.66
C LYS A 80 -20.94 0.92 15.13
N ASN A 81 -20.83 2.13 15.70
CA ASN A 81 -20.55 2.36 17.12
C ASN A 81 -19.25 1.67 17.60
N LYS A 82 -18.25 1.55 16.75
CA LYS A 82 -16.93 1.03 17.08
C LYS A 82 -15.86 2.09 16.83
N ILE A 83 -14.78 2.00 17.57
CA ILE A 83 -13.63 2.89 17.45
C ILE A 83 -12.77 2.39 16.29
N PHE A 84 -12.58 3.20 15.26
CA PHE A 84 -11.73 2.87 14.12
C PHE A 84 -10.68 3.95 13.89
N VAL A 85 -9.42 3.57 14.00
CA VAL A 85 -8.25 4.44 13.73
C VAL A 85 -7.55 3.95 12.47
N PRO A 86 -7.82 4.53 11.30
CA PRO A 86 -7.21 4.08 10.07
C PRO A 86 -5.76 4.52 9.97
N GLY A 87 -4.90 3.62 9.44
CA GLY A 87 -3.49 3.88 9.27
C GLY A 87 -2.87 3.08 8.11
N HIS A 88 -1.64 3.43 7.76
CA HIS A 88 -0.88 2.78 6.69
C HIS A 88 0.62 2.82 6.99
N PRO A 89 1.26 1.70 7.33
CA PRO A 89 2.71 1.62 7.40
C PRO A 89 3.30 1.60 5.99
N ILE A 90 4.21 2.51 5.69
CA ILE A 90 4.92 2.56 4.40
C ILE A 90 6.11 1.61 4.45
N ALA A 91 5.80 0.34 4.55
CA ALA A 91 6.76 -0.75 4.64
C ALA A 91 6.16 -2.02 4.04
N GLY A 92 7.00 -2.93 3.58
CA GLY A 92 6.59 -4.20 3.00
C GLY A 92 7.66 -4.80 2.12
N THR A 93 7.43 -6.05 1.74
CA THR A 93 8.21 -6.77 0.75
C THR A 93 7.29 -7.26 -0.36
N GLU A 94 7.85 -7.75 -1.45
CA GLU A 94 7.08 -8.37 -2.55
C GLU A 94 6.48 -9.73 -2.16
N LYS A 95 6.87 -10.26 -0.98
CA LYS A 95 6.46 -11.58 -0.52
C LYS A 95 5.30 -11.48 0.47
N SER A 96 4.42 -12.44 0.44
CA SER A 96 3.28 -12.59 1.35
C SER A 96 3.50 -13.74 2.32
N GLY A 97 2.75 -13.76 3.41
CA GLY A 97 2.77 -14.83 4.41
C GLY A 97 3.60 -14.52 5.66
N PRO A 98 3.31 -15.20 6.77
CA PRO A 98 3.93 -14.93 8.06
C PRO A 98 5.43 -15.22 8.09
N GLU A 99 5.92 -16.12 7.23
CA GLU A 99 7.34 -16.48 7.10
C GLU A 99 8.22 -15.33 6.56
N ASN A 100 7.60 -14.34 5.94
CA ASN A 100 8.31 -13.20 5.35
C ASN A 100 8.31 -11.96 6.25
N GLY A 101 7.70 -12.05 7.44
CA GLY A 101 7.76 -11.02 8.46
C GLY A 101 9.09 -11.05 9.21
N PHE A 102 9.59 -9.88 9.59
CA PHE A 102 10.79 -9.74 10.43
C PHE A 102 10.65 -8.53 11.35
N LYS A 103 11.36 -8.57 12.47
CA LYS A 103 11.20 -7.62 13.57
C LYS A 103 11.45 -6.16 13.18
N GLU A 104 12.41 -5.94 12.28
CA GLU A 104 12.88 -4.61 11.88
C GLU A 104 12.09 -4.00 10.72
N LEU A 105 11.03 -4.68 10.24
CA LEU A 105 10.25 -4.27 9.05
C LEU A 105 9.80 -2.80 9.11
N PHE A 106 9.43 -2.33 10.28
CA PHE A 106 8.88 -0.98 10.48
C PHE A 106 9.90 0.04 11.00
N LYS A 107 11.12 -0.41 11.32
CA LYS A 107 12.16 0.47 11.84
C LYS A 107 12.54 1.52 10.78
N ASP A 108 12.55 2.78 11.21
CA ASP A 108 12.85 3.94 10.36
C ASP A 108 11.93 4.09 9.13
N ARG A 109 10.74 3.47 9.17
CA ARG A 109 9.70 3.57 8.14
C ARG A 109 8.58 4.50 8.61
N TRP A 110 7.89 5.11 7.67
CA TRP A 110 6.74 5.95 7.98
C TRP A 110 5.51 5.11 8.32
N PHE A 111 4.79 5.49 9.35
CA PHE A 111 3.40 5.13 9.57
C PHE A 111 2.54 6.37 9.37
N ILE A 112 1.63 6.32 8.42
CA ILE A 112 0.70 7.40 8.13
C ILE A 112 -0.62 7.13 8.84
N SER A 113 -0.97 8.00 9.79
CA SER A 113 -2.24 8.00 10.48
C SER A 113 -3.22 8.92 9.75
N THR A 114 -4.45 8.44 9.49
CA THR A 114 -5.47 9.22 8.79
C THR A 114 -6.76 9.30 9.61
N PRO A 115 -6.78 10.11 10.70
CA PRO A 115 -7.90 10.17 11.62
C PRO A 115 -9.22 10.51 10.93
N CYS A 116 -10.31 9.95 11.46
CA CYS A 116 -11.66 10.21 10.97
C CYS A 116 -12.61 10.38 12.17
N GLU A 117 -13.89 10.70 11.92
CA GLU A 117 -14.89 10.90 12.97
C GLU A 117 -15.25 9.66 13.80
N MET A 118 -14.70 8.48 13.48
CA MET A 118 -14.93 7.24 14.24
C MET A 118 -13.96 7.07 15.41
N CYS A 119 -13.06 8.03 15.63
CA CYS A 119 -12.08 7.97 16.72
C CYS A 119 -11.86 9.35 17.35
N GLU A 120 -11.47 9.35 18.61
CA GLU A 120 -11.05 10.54 19.33
C GLU A 120 -9.51 10.66 19.31
N GLU A 121 -9.00 11.84 19.66
CA GLU A 121 -7.56 12.13 19.63
C GLU A 121 -6.73 11.16 20.48
N HIS A 122 -7.25 10.73 21.63
CA HIS A 122 -6.53 9.79 22.49
C HIS A 122 -6.39 8.38 21.88
N HIS A 123 -7.37 7.94 21.06
CA HIS A 123 -7.27 6.67 20.32
C HIS A 123 -6.19 6.76 19.25
N VAL A 124 -6.17 7.87 18.50
CA VAL A 124 -5.13 8.14 17.48
C VAL A 124 -3.76 8.15 18.15
N LYS A 125 -3.63 8.86 19.29
CA LYS A 125 -2.38 8.90 20.06
C LYS A 125 -1.93 7.49 20.48
N LYS A 126 -2.83 6.65 20.98
CA LYS A 126 -2.51 5.27 21.41
C LYS A 126 -1.94 4.45 20.24
N ILE A 127 -2.54 4.53 19.06
CA ILE A 127 -2.04 3.83 17.86
C ILE A 127 -0.69 4.42 17.39
N ASN A 128 -0.57 5.74 17.33
CA ASN A 128 0.68 6.40 16.94
C ASN A 128 1.84 6.05 17.88
N ASP A 129 1.62 6.03 19.18
CA ASP A 129 2.62 5.67 20.18
C ASP A 129 3.04 4.18 20.02
N LEU A 130 2.09 3.30 19.69
CA LEU A 130 2.40 1.90 19.41
C LEU A 130 3.30 1.76 18.18
N TRP A 131 3.01 2.46 17.08
CA TRP A 131 3.85 2.43 15.89
C TRP A 131 5.23 3.05 16.12
N LYS A 132 5.34 4.09 16.95
CA LYS A 132 6.66 4.60 17.41
C LYS A 132 7.45 3.53 18.15
N ASN A 133 6.79 2.73 18.98
CA ASN A 133 7.47 1.63 19.68
C ASN A 133 7.95 0.51 18.73
N PHE A 134 7.32 0.37 17.56
CA PHE A 134 7.82 -0.50 16.49
C PHE A 134 8.99 0.13 15.70
N GLY A 135 9.37 1.36 16.03
CA GLY A 135 10.46 2.09 15.39
C GLY A 135 10.04 2.96 14.21
N SER A 136 8.73 3.11 13.97
CA SER A 136 8.23 3.93 12.87
C SER A 136 8.29 5.43 13.17
N GLN A 137 8.48 6.23 12.13
CA GLN A 137 8.21 7.66 12.13
C GLN A 137 6.72 7.89 11.86
N ILE A 138 6.12 8.85 12.57
CA ILE A 138 4.67 9.08 12.47
C ILE A 138 4.38 10.34 11.66
N GLU A 139 3.52 10.21 10.68
CA GLU A 139 2.91 11.32 9.96
C GLU A 139 1.38 11.25 10.10
N THR A 140 0.73 12.42 10.15
CA THR A 140 -0.73 12.50 10.23
C THR A 140 -1.24 13.41 9.11
N MET A 141 -2.13 12.88 8.29
CA MET A 141 -2.71 13.65 7.19
C MET A 141 -4.17 13.27 6.92
N SER A 142 -4.84 14.03 6.08
CA SER A 142 -6.19 13.68 5.65
C SER A 142 -6.20 12.41 4.79
N PRO A 143 -7.30 11.61 4.81
CA PRO A 143 -7.43 10.44 3.95
C PRO A 143 -7.29 10.78 2.45
N LYS A 144 -7.72 11.99 2.05
CA LYS A 144 -7.60 12.47 0.67
C LYS A 144 -6.16 12.75 0.28
N ASP A 145 -5.41 13.45 1.15
CA ASP A 145 -3.99 13.73 0.88
C ASP A 145 -3.20 12.43 0.84
N HIS A 146 -3.47 11.49 1.77
CA HIS A 146 -2.89 10.16 1.75
C HIS A 146 -3.10 9.47 0.40
N ASP A 147 -4.35 9.34 -0.05
CA ASP A 147 -4.67 8.59 -1.26
C ASP A 147 -4.12 9.27 -2.52
N SER A 148 -4.07 10.62 -2.55
CA SER A 148 -3.44 11.39 -3.63
C SER A 148 -1.92 11.20 -3.67
N ILE A 149 -1.24 11.23 -2.50
CA ILE A 149 0.21 11.00 -2.40
C ILE A 149 0.54 9.56 -2.81
N MET A 150 -0.19 8.57 -2.28
CA MET A 150 0.04 7.17 -2.61
C MET A 150 -0.22 6.87 -4.09
N ALA A 151 -1.17 7.56 -4.73
CA ALA A 151 -1.41 7.40 -6.15
C ALA A 151 -0.15 7.68 -6.99
N ILE A 152 0.59 8.76 -6.70
CA ILE A 152 1.78 9.14 -7.48
C ILE A 152 3.06 8.46 -7.00
N THR A 153 3.20 8.21 -5.70
CA THR A 153 4.46 7.68 -5.14
C THR A 153 4.55 6.16 -5.14
N SER A 154 3.41 5.47 -5.20
CA SER A 154 3.33 4.01 -5.11
C SER A 154 2.49 3.39 -6.23
N HIS A 155 1.21 3.80 -6.38
CA HIS A 155 0.26 3.05 -7.20
C HIS A 155 0.58 3.16 -8.70
N ILE A 156 0.84 4.36 -9.21
CA ILE A 156 1.23 4.57 -10.62
C ILE A 156 2.57 3.92 -10.96
N PRO A 157 3.64 4.03 -10.17
CA PRO A 157 4.87 3.28 -10.41
C PRO A 157 4.66 1.78 -10.61
N HIS A 158 3.85 1.13 -9.77
CA HIS A 158 3.54 -0.28 -9.93
C HIS A 158 2.71 -0.55 -11.19
N LEU A 159 1.69 0.28 -11.46
CA LEU A 159 0.91 0.17 -12.70
C LEU A 159 1.81 0.26 -13.95
N ILE A 160 2.74 1.20 -13.98
CA ILE A 160 3.68 1.35 -15.10
C ILE A 160 4.61 0.14 -15.19
N ALA A 161 5.12 -0.36 -14.06
CA ALA A 161 5.97 -1.54 -14.03
C ALA A 161 5.25 -2.79 -14.58
N TYR A 162 4.00 -3.04 -14.17
CA TYR A 162 3.19 -4.12 -14.74
C TYR A 162 2.96 -3.94 -16.24
N ASN A 163 2.62 -2.71 -16.68
CA ASN A 163 2.33 -2.45 -18.10
C ASN A 163 3.56 -2.59 -18.98
N ILE A 164 4.75 -2.08 -18.57
CA ILE A 164 5.93 -2.18 -19.39
C ILE A 164 6.41 -3.63 -19.55
N VAL A 165 6.24 -4.48 -18.53
CA VAL A 165 6.49 -5.91 -18.62
C VAL A 165 5.52 -6.57 -19.60
N GLY A 166 4.23 -6.24 -19.53
CA GLY A 166 3.21 -6.70 -20.49
C GLY A 166 3.57 -6.28 -21.91
N THR A 167 3.85 -4.99 -22.12
CA THR A 167 4.26 -4.47 -23.45
C THR A 167 5.48 -5.21 -24.00
N ALA A 168 6.48 -5.48 -23.17
CA ALA A 168 7.66 -6.23 -23.58
C ALA A 168 7.33 -7.69 -23.95
N ASN A 169 6.32 -8.29 -23.29
CA ASN A 169 5.87 -9.64 -23.60
C ASN A 169 5.02 -9.73 -24.89
N ASP A 170 4.37 -8.63 -25.28
CA ASP A 170 3.52 -8.58 -26.47
C ASP A 170 4.30 -8.30 -27.77
N LEU A 171 5.63 -8.22 -27.71
CA LEU A 171 6.49 -8.12 -28.87
C LEU A 171 6.57 -9.46 -29.62
N GLU A 172 6.99 -9.43 -30.89
CA GLU A 172 7.24 -10.63 -31.70
C GLU A 172 8.23 -11.57 -31.01
N GLU A 173 8.06 -12.90 -31.16
CA GLU A 173 8.80 -13.93 -30.40
C GLU A 173 10.32 -13.77 -30.50
N ASP A 174 10.83 -13.41 -31.68
CA ASP A 174 12.26 -13.20 -31.88
C ASP A 174 12.80 -12.02 -31.07
N ILE A 175 12.04 -10.92 -31.02
CA ILE A 175 12.38 -9.72 -30.21
C ILE A 175 12.21 -9.99 -28.74
N LYS A 176 11.18 -10.73 -28.33
CA LYS A 176 10.88 -11.09 -26.93
C LYS A 176 12.03 -11.86 -26.30
N SER A 177 12.62 -12.84 -27.01
CA SER A 177 13.77 -13.59 -26.51
C SER A 177 14.98 -12.69 -26.24
N GLU A 178 15.23 -11.73 -27.14
CA GLU A 178 16.31 -10.75 -27.01
C GLU A 178 16.02 -9.71 -25.87
N VAL A 179 14.76 -9.31 -25.68
CA VAL A 179 14.38 -8.44 -24.54
C VAL A 179 14.74 -9.09 -23.22
N ILE A 180 14.41 -10.38 -23.03
CA ILE A 180 14.76 -11.12 -21.81
C ILE A 180 16.28 -11.19 -21.64
N LYS A 181 17.02 -11.53 -22.69
CA LYS A 181 18.47 -11.66 -22.71
C LYS A 181 19.20 -10.35 -22.42
N PHE A 182 18.73 -9.25 -23.00
CA PHE A 182 19.34 -7.93 -22.86
C PHE A 182 18.74 -7.07 -21.75
N SER A 183 17.83 -7.62 -20.92
CA SER A 183 17.29 -6.93 -19.74
C SER A 183 18.43 -6.63 -18.76
N ALA A 184 18.97 -5.42 -18.85
CA ALA A 184 20.01 -4.89 -17.99
C ALA A 184 19.42 -4.44 -16.62
N SER A 185 20.27 -4.00 -15.71
CA SER A 185 19.90 -3.58 -14.35
C SER A 185 18.72 -2.58 -14.34
N GLY A 186 18.73 -1.58 -15.20
CA GLY A 186 17.67 -0.56 -15.24
C GLY A 186 16.27 -1.12 -15.47
N PHE A 187 16.09 -2.06 -16.42
CA PHE A 187 14.81 -2.71 -16.66
C PHE A 187 14.43 -3.62 -15.48
N ARG A 188 15.36 -4.45 -14.99
CA ARG A 188 15.12 -5.37 -13.88
C ARG A 188 14.80 -4.64 -12.59
N ASP A 189 15.55 -3.59 -12.27
CA ASP A 189 15.34 -2.82 -11.04
C ASP A 189 13.99 -2.09 -11.06
N PHE A 190 13.65 -1.45 -12.20
CA PHE A 190 12.38 -0.77 -12.36
C PHE A 190 11.18 -1.72 -12.34
N THR A 191 11.30 -2.91 -12.97
CA THR A 191 10.21 -3.88 -13.04
C THR A 191 10.13 -4.85 -11.86
N ARG A 192 11.07 -4.80 -10.91
CA ARG A 192 11.09 -5.65 -9.71
C ARG A 192 9.73 -5.61 -8.97
N ILE A 193 9.15 -4.43 -8.87
CA ILE A 193 7.87 -4.23 -8.18
C ILE A 193 6.67 -4.89 -8.89
N ALA A 194 6.79 -5.26 -10.16
CA ALA A 194 5.76 -6.01 -10.90
C ALA A 194 5.69 -7.50 -10.49
N SER A 195 6.57 -7.98 -9.60
CA SER A 195 6.49 -9.33 -9.01
C SER A 195 5.60 -9.41 -7.76
N SER A 196 4.98 -8.30 -7.36
CA SER A 196 4.10 -8.22 -6.19
C SER A 196 2.76 -8.96 -6.40
N ASP A 197 2.07 -9.28 -5.30
CA ASP A 197 0.81 -10.04 -5.34
C ASP A 197 -0.28 -9.36 -6.18
N PRO A 198 -0.83 -10.02 -7.20
CA PRO A 198 -1.80 -9.42 -8.12
C PRO A 198 -3.16 -9.13 -7.45
N THR A 199 -3.55 -9.88 -6.42
CA THR A 199 -4.80 -9.65 -5.68
C THR A 199 -4.71 -8.35 -4.89
N MET A 200 -3.61 -8.15 -4.18
CA MET A 200 -3.35 -6.93 -3.45
C MET A 200 -3.36 -5.71 -4.37
N TRP A 201 -2.66 -5.78 -5.51
CA TRP A 201 -2.58 -4.64 -6.43
C TRP A 201 -3.89 -4.35 -7.16
N ARG A 202 -4.66 -5.39 -7.54
CA ARG A 202 -6.02 -5.21 -8.04
C ARG A 202 -6.87 -4.42 -7.03
N ASP A 203 -6.82 -4.83 -5.77
CA ASP A 203 -7.63 -4.21 -4.71
C ASP A 203 -7.20 -2.75 -4.45
N ILE A 204 -5.90 -2.46 -4.46
CA ILE A 204 -5.37 -1.10 -4.34
C ILE A 204 -5.85 -0.24 -5.51
N MET A 205 -5.72 -0.71 -6.76
CA MET A 205 -6.14 0.04 -7.94
C MET A 205 -7.64 0.37 -7.92
N LEU A 206 -8.47 -0.57 -7.47
CA LEU A 206 -9.92 -0.37 -7.38
C LEU A 206 -10.31 0.51 -6.19
N SER A 207 -9.63 0.40 -5.06
CA SER A 207 -9.97 1.16 -3.86
C SER A 207 -9.51 2.62 -3.93
N ASN A 208 -8.43 2.93 -4.64
CA ASN A 208 -7.96 4.31 -4.87
C ASN A 208 -8.18 4.80 -6.31
N LYS A 209 -9.20 4.27 -7.00
CA LYS A 209 -9.41 4.49 -8.44
C LYS A 209 -9.47 5.94 -8.86
N ASN A 210 -10.12 6.80 -8.07
CA ASN A 210 -10.35 8.19 -8.45
C ASN A 210 -9.04 8.99 -8.50
N GLU A 211 -8.21 8.86 -7.47
CA GLU A 211 -6.91 9.55 -7.39
C GLU A 211 -5.93 8.94 -8.40
N ILE A 212 -5.92 7.62 -8.58
CA ILE A 212 -5.09 6.96 -9.59
C ILE A 212 -5.44 7.44 -11.00
N ILE A 213 -6.74 7.47 -11.38
CA ILE A 213 -7.17 7.93 -12.71
C ILE A 213 -6.82 9.41 -12.90
N SER A 214 -7.04 10.25 -11.88
CA SER A 214 -6.68 11.67 -11.93
C SER A 214 -5.18 11.86 -12.19
N MET A 215 -4.33 11.15 -11.44
CA MET A 215 -2.87 11.22 -11.59
C MET A 215 -2.39 10.59 -12.90
N LEU A 216 -3.00 9.48 -13.33
CA LEU A 216 -2.68 8.83 -14.60
C LEU A 216 -2.98 9.73 -15.80
N ASN A 217 -4.08 10.50 -15.76
CA ASN A 217 -4.38 11.49 -16.79
C ASN A 217 -3.30 12.59 -16.87
N LYS A 218 -2.80 13.08 -15.73
CA LYS A 218 -1.67 14.03 -15.71
C LYS A 218 -0.41 13.41 -16.31
N PHE A 219 -0.08 12.19 -15.90
CA PHE A 219 1.07 11.45 -16.44
C PHE A 219 0.96 11.24 -17.96
N ASN A 220 -0.20 10.81 -18.45
CA ASN A 220 -0.45 10.63 -19.89
C ASN A 220 -0.29 11.94 -20.67
N ASN A 221 -0.78 13.07 -20.13
CA ASN A 221 -0.59 14.36 -20.79
C ASN A 221 0.88 14.78 -20.85
N ASP A 222 1.67 14.48 -19.82
CA ASP A 222 3.11 14.74 -19.82
C ASP A 222 3.85 13.80 -20.76
N LEU A 223 3.44 12.53 -20.85
CA LEU A 223 3.99 11.57 -21.80
C LEU A 223 3.71 11.99 -23.26
N LYS A 224 2.50 12.46 -23.57
CA LYS A 224 2.16 12.99 -24.90
C LYS A 224 3.10 14.12 -25.34
N LYS A 225 3.39 15.08 -24.44
CA LYS A 225 4.35 16.17 -24.74
C LYS A 225 5.75 15.64 -25.07
N VAL A 226 6.18 14.61 -24.35
CA VAL A 226 7.48 13.94 -24.64
C VAL A 226 7.44 13.24 -25.99
N MET A 227 6.36 12.53 -26.31
CA MET A 227 6.18 11.89 -27.62
C MET A 227 6.19 12.92 -28.78
N GLU A 228 5.48 14.02 -28.62
CA GLU A 228 5.46 15.13 -29.60
C GLU A 228 6.86 15.72 -29.81
N ALA A 229 7.61 15.92 -28.71
CA ALA A 229 8.98 16.41 -28.78
C ALA A 229 9.93 15.43 -29.51
N ILE A 230 9.76 14.12 -29.29
CA ILE A 230 10.53 13.09 -30.02
C ILE A 230 10.17 13.10 -31.50
N GLN A 231 8.88 13.17 -31.85
CA GLN A 231 8.41 13.18 -33.23
C GLN A 231 8.90 14.41 -34.03
N ASN A 232 9.09 15.54 -33.33
CA ASN A 232 9.51 16.82 -33.93
C ASN A 232 11.03 17.09 -33.77
N ASP A 233 11.82 16.13 -33.32
CA ASP A 233 13.26 16.26 -33.03
C ASP A 233 13.59 17.44 -32.09
N ASP A 234 12.65 17.80 -31.17
CA ASP A 234 12.84 18.88 -30.19
C ASP A 234 13.77 18.42 -29.04
N GLY A 235 15.04 18.31 -29.38
CA GLY A 235 16.10 17.96 -28.42
C GLY A 235 16.24 18.95 -27.29
N LYS A 236 15.89 20.25 -27.51
CA LYS A 236 15.96 21.27 -26.47
C LYS A 236 14.92 21.03 -25.38
N PHE A 237 13.66 20.80 -25.76
CA PHE A 237 12.60 20.47 -24.78
C PHE A 237 12.95 19.22 -23.96
N LEU A 238 13.44 18.15 -24.62
CA LEU A 238 13.83 16.91 -23.95
C LEU A 238 14.94 17.15 -22.93
N TYR A 239 15.99 17.88 -23.34
CA TYR A 239 17.12 18.20 -22.46
C TYR A 239 16.66 19.00 -21.22
N ASP A 240 15.90 20.08 -21.45
CA ASP A 240 15.43 20.97 -20.38
C ASP A 240 14.53 20.21 -19.38
N LYS A 241 13.62 19.37 -19.89
CA LYS A 241 12.75 18.51 -19.09
C LYS A 241 13.55 17.51 -18.24
N PHE A 242 14.48 16.80 -18.85
CA PHE A 242 15.28 15.78 -18.16
C PHE A 242 16.21 16.41 -17.13
N LYS A 243 16.84 17.54 -17.44
CA LYS A 243 17.67 18.30 -16.51
C LYS A 243 16.87 18.71 -15.26
N LYS A 244 15.70 19.31 -15.46
CA LYS A 244 14.80 19.70 -14.35
C LYS A 244 14.40 18.48 -13.50
N THR A 245 14.05 17.37 -14.13
CA THR A 245 13.64 16.15 -13.43
C THR A 245 14.80 15.55 -12.63
N LYS A 246 16.02 15.57 -13.18
CA LYS A 246 17.23 15.16 -12.47
C LYS A 246 17.45 15.98 -11.20
N GLU A 247 17.35 17.31 -11.29
CA GLU A 247 17.48 18.21 -10.13
C GLU A 247 16.44 17.91 -9.03
N ILE A 248 15.19 17.60 -9.43
CA ILE A 248 14.14 17.19 -8.50
C ILE A 248 14.49 15.85 -7.84
N ARG A 249 14.97 14.87 -8.61
CA ARG A 249 15.38 13.55 -8.08
C ARG A 249 16.51 13.67 -7.06
N GLU A 250 17.49 14.54 -7.32
CA GLU A 250 18.59 14.80 -6.39
C GLU A 250 18.11 15.38 -5.05
N LYS A 251 17.06 16.23 -5.06
CA LYS A 251 16.42 16.72 -3.82
C LYS A 251 15.69 15.60 -3.08
N ILE A 252 14.91 14.77 -3.78
CA ILE A 252 14.21 13.64 -3.19
C ILE A 252 15.17 12.70 -2.46
N ILE A 253 16.36 12.42 -3.03
CA ILE A 253 17.37 11.57 -2.39
C ILE A 253 17.93 12.23 -1.13
N LYS A 254 18.17 13.56 -1.16
CA LYS A 254 18.75 14.28 0.00
C LYS A 254 17.76 14.45 1.15
N GLU A 255 16.47 14.55 0.86
CA GLU A 255 15.41 14.78 1.83
C GLU A 255 14.67 13.46 2.20
N GLY A 256 14.76 12.45 1.36
CA GLY A 256 14.20 11.13 1.61
C GLY A 256 15.09 10.32 2.55
N LEU A 257 14.46 9.51 3.37
CA LEU A 257 15.16 8.45 4.10
C LEU A 257 15.69 7.44 3.08
N GLU A 258 17.01 7.22 3.07
CA GLU A 258 17.63 6.15 2.30
C GLU A 258 17.16 4.76 2.74
#